data_5c31c7fd71cb1e3c26fb8606c3173709
#
_entry.id   5c31c7fd71cb1e3c26fb8606c3173709
#
_cell.length_a   1.000
_cell.length_b   1.000
_cell.length_c   1.000
_cell.angle_alpha   90.00
_cell.angle_beta   90.00
_cell.angle_gamma   90.00
#
_symmetry.space_group_name_H-M   'P 1'
#
loop_
_entity.id
_entity.type
_entity.pdbx_description
1 polymer ?
#
loop_
_entity_poly.entity_id
_entity_poly.type
_entity_poly.pdbx_seq_one_letter_code
_entity_poly.pdbx_strand_id
1 'polypeptide(L)' 'MFLLQFNHGHTALPEVDAYIDRAILNGQTVVYLIHGNGTGALRTAIHKHLRGNRMVKSFRLGRYGEGESGVTVVELK' A
#
# COMPACT_ATOMS: atom_id res chain seq x y z
N MET A 1 -7.37 -6.35 10.33
CA MET A 1 -7.09 -5.49 9.17
C MET A 1 -5.60 -5.34 8.99
N PHE A 2 -5.11 -5.58 7.79
CA PHE A 2 -3.69 -5.42 7.50
C PHE A 2 -3.39 -3.99 7.09
N LEU A 3 -2.46 -3.38 7.80
CA LEU A 3 -2.14 -1.97 7.67
C LEU A 3 -0.64 -1.79 7.79
N LEU A 4 -0.03 -1.08 6.85
CA LEU A 4 1.38 -0.73 6.90
C LEU A 4 1.50 0.78 6.84
N GLN A 5 2.19 1.37 7.82
CA GLN A 5 2.43 2.80 7.88
C GLN A 5 3.88 3.09 7.58
N PHE A 6 4.12 4.02 6.66
CA PHE A 6 5.46 4.45 6.30
C PHE A 6 5.83 5.68 7.11
N ASN A 7 7.05 5.69 7.62
CA ASN A 7 7.57 6.82 8.39
C ASN A 7 8.59 7.60 7.57
N HIS A 8 8.38 8.93 7.52
CA HIS A 8 9.39 9.91 7.12
C HIS A 8 10.34 9.57 5.98
N GLY A 9 9.84 9.50 4.77
CA GLY A 9 10.69 9.51 3.60
C GLY A 9 11.58 8.30 3.39
N HIS A 10 11.53 7.32 4.24
CA HIS A 10 12.20 6.07 3.98
C HIS A 10 11.35 5.28 3.01
N THR A 11 11.86 5.14 1.81
CA THR A 11 11.23 4.30 0.83
C THR A 11 11.45 2.87 1.22
N ALA A 12 10.47 2.30 1.85
CA ALA A 12 10.50 0.91 2.23
C ALA A 12 9.80 0.06 1.16
N LEU A 13 10.16 0.26 -0.11
CA LEU A 13 9.56 -0.52 -1.19
C LEU A 13 9.74 -2.03 -1.00
N PRO A 14 10.91 -2.52 -0.56
CA PRO A 14 11.04 -3.95 -0.22
C PRO A 14 10.10 -4.37 0.91
N GLU A 15 9.80 -3.47 1.86
CA GLU A 15 8.85 -3.77 2.92
C GLU A 15 7.44 -3.97 2.39
N VAL A 16 7.06 -3.25 1.34
CA VAL A 16 5.75 -3.40 0.73
C VAL A 16 5.57 -4.83 0.24
N ASP A 17 6.56 -5.37 -0.46
CA ASP A 17 6.49 -6.74 -0.96
C ASP A 17 6.41 -7.76 0.16
N ALA A 18 7.26 -7.61 1.17
CA ALA A 18 7.26 -8.51 2.33
C ALA A 18 5.92 -8.45 3.07
N TYR A 19 5.35 -7.25 3.18
CA TYR A 19 4.07 -7.05 3.83
C TYR A 19 2.94 -7.72 3.05
N ILE A 20 2.95 -7.57 1.73
CA ILE A 20 1.95 -8.20 0.87
C ILE A 20 2.05 -9.72 0.99
N ASP A 21 3.25 -10.28 0.95
CA ASP A 21 3.45 -11.73 1.11
C ASP A 21 2.87 -12.21 2.44
N ARG A 22 3.13 -11.47 3.50
CA ARG A 22 2.63 -11.82 4.83
C ARG A 22 1.12 -11.76 4.89
N ALA A 23 0.52 -10.75 4.26
CA ALA A 23 -0.93 -10.62 4.20
C ALA A 23 -1.56 -11.82 3.49
N ILE A 24 -0.98 -12.23 2.38
CA ILE A 24 -1.46 -13.38 1.62
C ILE A 24 -1.39 -14.64 2.46
N LEU A 25 -0.28 -14.85 3.17
CA LEU A 25 -0.12 -16.02 4.05
C LEU A 25 -1.16 -16.04 5.17
N ASN A 26 -1.67 -14.89 5.54
CA ASN A 26 -2.70 -14.78 6.57
C ASN A 26 -4.12 -14.71 5.99
N GLY A 27 -4.28 -15.03 4.71
CA GLY A 27 -5.59 -15.09 4.08
C GLY A 27 -6.22 -13.74 3.82
N GLN A 28 -5.46 -12.66 3.85
CA GLN A 28 -5.98 -11.32 3.61
C GLN A 28 -6.06 -11.05 2.12
N THR A 29 -7.14 -10.39 1.71
CA THR A 29 -7.34 -10.02 0.31
C THR A 29 -7.27 -8.52 0.09
N VAL A 30 -7.24 -7.73 1.16
CA VAL A 30 -7.16 -6.27 1.10
C VAL A 30 -6.14 -5.79 2.14
N VAL A 31 -5.26 -4.90 1.73
CA VAL A 31 -4.31 -4.28 2.65
C VAL A 31 -4.33 -2.77 2.48
N TYR A 32 -3.95 -2.06 3.53
CA TYR A 32 -3.94 -0.60 3.57
C TYR A 32 -2.51 -0.13 3.77
N LEU A 33 -2.06 0.77 2.88
CA LEU A 33 -0.73 1.36 2.94
C LEU A 33 -0.87 2.84 3.27
N ILE A 34 -0.46 3.24 4.47
CA ILE A 34 -0.55 4.63 4.92
C ILE A 34 0.75 5.33 4.57
N HIS A 35 0.72 6.20 3.58
CA HIS A 35 1.90 6.93 3.12
C HIS A 35 1.81 8.43 3.39
N GLY A 36 0.66 8.91 3.83
CA GLY A 36 0.46 10.32 4.10
C GLY A 36 0.23 11.13 2.83
N ASN A 37 0.02 12.44 3.03
CA ASN A 37 -0.29 13.36 1.95
C ASN A 37 0.88 14.19 1.44
N GLY A 38 1.99 14.23 2.14
CA GLY A 38 3.17 15.04 1.84
C GLY A 38 3.27 15.59 0.41
N THR A 39 4.44 15.45 -0.21
CA THR A 39 4.65 15.92 -1.58
C THR A 39 4.04 15.00 -2.64
N GLY A 40 3.58 13.83 -2.24
CA GLY A 40 3.09 12.81 -3.16
C GLY A 40 4.18 11.93 -3.73
N ALA A 41 5.45 12.21 -3.42
CA ALA A 41 6.56 11.42 -3.95
C ALA A 41 6.50 9.96 -3.48
N LEU A 42 6.22 9.75 -2.20
CA LEU A 42 6.13 8.40 -1.64
C LEU A 42 4.94 7.64 -2.24
N ARG A 43 3.80 8.30 -2.34
CA ARG A 43 2.60 7.73 -2.96
C ARG A 43 2.88 7.29 -4.39
N THR A 44 3.52 8.15 -5.18
CA THR A 44 3.85 7.86 -6.57
C THR A 44 4.79 6.65 -6.67
N ALA A 45 5.81 6.61 -5.82
CA ALA A 45 6.76 5.50 -5.80
C ALA A 45 6.08 4.19 -5.44
N ILE A 46 5.19 4.22 -4.44
CA ILE A 46 4.45 3.04 -4.01
C ILE A 46 3.54 2.54 -5.13
N HIS A 47 2.81 3.45 -5.78
CA HIS A 47 1.89 3.07 -6.86
C HIS A 47 2.66 2.45 -8.03
N LYS A 48 3.81 3.01 -8.39
CA LYS A 48 4.65 2.44 -9.43
C LYS A 48 5.12 1.05 -9.06
N HIS A 49 5.51 0.86 -7.80
CA HIS A 49 5.99 -0.42 -7.31
C HIS A 49 4.88 -1.47 -7.34
N LEU A 50 3.67 -1.09 -6.93
CA LEU A 50 2.51 -1.99 -6.92
C LEU A 50 2.17 -2.49 -8.33
N ARG A 51 2.34 -1.65 -9.34
CA ARG A 51 2.05 -2.07 -10.72
C ARG A 51 2.94 -3.21 -11.18
N GLY A 52 4.12 -3.35 -10.58
CA GLY A 52 5.03 -4.44 -10.89
C GLY A 52 4.85 -5.68 -10.03
N ASN A 53 3.94 -5.67 -9.08
CA ASN A 53 3.74 -6.80 -8.17
C ASN A 53 2.60 -7.68 -8.69
N ARG A 54 2.92 -8.93 -9.01
CA ARG A 54 1.95 -9.85 -9.61
C ARG A 54 0.83 -10.28 -8.68
N MET A 55 1.02 -10.12 -7.38
CA MET A 55 -0.01 -10.50 -6.39
C MET A 55 -1.03 -9.40 -6.19
N VAL A 56 -0.80 -8.21 -6.74
CA VAL A 56 -1.72 -7.08 -6.64
C VAL A 56 -2.73 -7.16 -7.77
N LYS A 57 -4.01 -7.28 -7.41
CA LYS A 57 -5.09 -7.27 -8.38
C LYS A 57 -5.38 -5.85 -8.84
N SER A 58 -5.52 -4.94 -7.89
CA SER A 58 -5.78 -3.54 -8.16
C SER A 58 -5.43 -2.71 -6.93
N PHE A 59 -5.31 -1.41 -7.11
CA PHE A 59 -5.12 -0.51 -5.96
C PHE A 59 -5.78 0.84 -6.29
N ARG A 60 -6.12 1.56 -5.24
CA ARG A 60 -6.73 2.88 -5.36
C ARG A 60 -6.40 3.71 -4.13
N LEU A 61 -6.57 5.01 -4.24
CA LEU A 61 -6.52 5.86 -3.06
C LEU A 61 -7.74 5.59 -2.19
N GLY A 62 -7.61 5.86 -0.90
CA GLY A 62 -8.69 5.67 0.04
C GLY A 62 -9.87 6.57 -0.28
N ARG A 63 -11.06 6.12 0.12
CA ARG A 63 -12.28 6.90 0.02
C ARG A 63 -12.52 7.63 1.32
N TYR A 64 -13.57 8.42 1.37
CA TYR A 64 -13.98 9.09 2.59
C TYR A 64 -14.10 8.06 3.72
N GLY A 65 -13.44 8.32 4.84
CA GLY A 65 -13.41 7.40 5.96
C GLY A 65 -12.32 6.35 5.91
N GLU A 66 -11.58 6.24 4.78
CA GLU A 66 -10.49 5.28 4.62
C GLU A 66 -9.10 5.91 4.65
N GLY A 67 -9.00 7.21 5.00
CA GLY A 67 -7.73 7.92 4.97
C GLY A 67 -7.51 8.69 3.69
N GLU A 68 -8.43 8.62 2.76
CA GLU A 68 -8.46 9.41 1.53
C GLU A 68 -7.12 9.36 0.78
N SER A 69 -6.56 10.50 0.36
CA SER A 69 -5.34 10.53 -0.44
C SER A 69 -4.07 10.15 0.35
N GLY A 70 -4.17 10.04 1.66
CA GLY A 70 -3.04 9.61 2.49
C GLY A 70 -2.88 8.11 2.60
N VAL A 71 -3.79 7.34 2.01
CA VAL A 71 -3.81 5.88 2.11
C VAL A 71 -4.03 5.29 0.73
N THR A 72 -3.35 4.20 0.43
CA THR A 72 -3.61 3.39 -0.76
C THR A 72 -4.23 2.07 -0.30
N VAL A 73 -5.38 1.74 -0.86
CA VAL A 73 -6.07 0.48 -0.60
C VAL A 73 -5.70 -0.48 -1.71
N VAL A 74 -5.12 -1.61 -1.34
CA VAL A 74 -4.62 -2.61 -2.29
C VAL A 74 -5.46 -3.86 -2.22
N GLU A 75 -5.98 -4.29 -3.37
CA GLU A 75 -6.68 -5.56 -3.48
C GLU A 75 -5.71 -6.60 -4.00
N LEU A 76 -5.66 -7.73 -3.31
CA LEU A 76 -4.76 -8.84 -3.65
C LEU A 76 -5.53 -9.91 -4.44
N LYS A 77 -4.80 -10.65 -5.24
CA LYS A 77 -5.37 -11.76 -6.03
C LYS A 77 -5.73 -12.96 -5.19
#